data_505d39fc0ef66e293983b5ca5fc77946
#
_entry.id   505d39fc0ef66e293983b5ca5fc77946
#
_cell.length_a   1.000
_cell.length_b   1.000
_cell.length_c   1.000
_cell.angle_alpha   90.00
_cell.angle_beta   90.00
_cell.angle_gamma   90.00
#
_symmetry.space_group_name_H-M   'P 1'
#
loop_
_entity.id
_entity.type
_entity.pdbx_description
1 polymer ?
#
loop_
_entity_poly.entity_id
_entity_poly.type
_entity_poly.pdbx_seq_one_letter_code
_entity_poly.pdbx_strand_id
1 'polypeptide(L)'
;MAAVATSQTAMTAVVASQTAMAAVAASKVATGAIAASATALAKIAGSTTALDALYAKKSRLTGASASKSGKFIILQISSSSAFSTSQYGYATLSDGSQPDWGSYLGKYEYFKQFKMVATFIKNDTESDDWIDYFPCG
;
A
#
# COMPACT_ATOMS: atom_id res chain seq x y z
N MET A 1 16.14 0.35 -11.69
CA MET A 1 14.92 0.84 -11.01
C MET A 1 15.20 1.77 -9.84
N ALA A 2 16.19 1.53 -8.98
CA ALA A 2 16.47 2.43 -7.85
C ALA A 2 16.74 3.88 -8.30
N ALA A 3 17.56 4.10 -9.32
CA ALA A 3 17.84 5.44 -9.86
C ALA A 3 16.58 6.12 -10.44
N VAL A 4 15.69 5.36 -11.07
CA VAL A 4 14.39 5.88 -11.56
C VAL A 4 13.49 6.26 -10.39
N ALA A 5 13.40 5.42 -9.37
CA ALA A 5 12.55 5.65 -8.20
C ALA A 5 12.95 6.88 -7.37
N THR A 6 14.21 7.31 -7.41
CA THR A 6 14.69 8.52 -6.74
C THR A 6 14.59 9.78 -7.61
N SER A 7 14.39 9.63 -8.93
CA SER A 7 14.26 10.74 -9.86
C SER A 7 12.81 11.21 -9.98
N GLN A 8 12.52 12.43 -9.56
CA GLN A 8 11.19 13.02 -9.66
C GLN A 8 10.70 13.10 -11.12
N THR A 9 11.56 13.48 -12.04
CA THR A 9 11.22 13.60 -13.47
C THR A 9 10.92 12.22 -14.07
N ALA A 10 11.80 11.22 -13.82
CA ALA A 10 11.59 9.87 -14.33
C ALA A 10 10.32 9.24 -13.74
N MET A 11 10.08 9.40 -12.45
CA MET A 11 8.85 8.90 -11.82
C MET A 11 7.59 9.58 -12.36
N THR A 12 7.62 10.86 -12.67
CA THR A 12 6.48 11.55 -13.30
C THR A 12 6.11 10.90 -14.63
N ALA A 13 7.08 10.56 -15.47
CA ALA A 13 6.84 9.87 -16.74
C ALA A 13 6.31 8.43 -16.52
N VAL A 14 6.87 7.70 -15.55
CA VAL A 14 6.46 6.32 -15.24
C VAL A 14 5.01 6.27 -14.76
N VAL A 15 4.62 7.12 -13.80
CA VAL A 15 3.27 7.09 -13.24
C VAL A 15 2.18 7.59 -14.19
N ALA A 16 2.54 8.31 -15.23
CA ALA A 16 1.63 8.74 -16.29
C ALA A 16 1.37 7.65 -17.34
N SER A 17 2.19 6.59 -17.36
CA SER A 17 2.09 5.50 -18.34
C SER A 17 1.52 4.23 -17.72
N GLN A 18 0.34 3.83 -18.16
CA GLN A 18 -0.30 2.59 -17.73
C GLN A 18 0.57 1.36 -18.05
N THR A 19 1.21 1.33 -19.22
CA THR A 19 2.11 0.24 -19.62
C THR A 19 3.34 0.18 -18.73
N ALA A 20 3.96 1.33 -18.41
CA ALA A 20 5.11 1.38 -17.53
C ALA A 20 4.74 0.94 -16.11
N MET A 21 3.61 1.40 -15.59
CA MET A 21 3.14 1.01 -14.26
C MET A 21 2.74 -0.47 -14.19
N ALA A 22 2.16 -1.03 -15.24
CA ALA A 22 1.88 -2.46 -15.32
C ALA A 22 3.17 -3.30 -15.27
N ALA A 23 4.22 -2.87 -15.97
CA ALA A 23 5.54 -3.49 -15.92
C ALA A 23 6.19 -3.38 -14.54
N VAL A 24 6.06 -2.21 -13.91
CA VAL A 24 6.51 -1.99 -12.52
C VAL A 24 5.80 -2.95 -11.58
N ALA A 25 4.47 -3.04 -11.66
CA ALA A 25 3.66 -3.92 -10.80
C ALA A 25 3.97 -5.41 -11.02
N ALA A 26 4.51 -5.79 -12.16
CA ALA A 26 4.93 -7.16 -12.45
C ALA A 26 6.34 -7.49 -11.93
N SER A 27 7.10 -6.51 -11.46
CA SER A 27 8.51 -6.66 -11.07
C SER A 27 8.72 -6.43 -9.57
N LYS A 28 9.06 -7.49 -8.83
CA LYS A 28 9.41 -7.38 -7.40
C LYS A 28 10.58 -6.42 -7.13
N VAL A 29 11.57 -6.39 -8.03
CA VAL A 29 12.71 -5.47 -7.92
C VAL A 29 12.25 -4.02 -8.07
N ALA A 30 11.37 -3.75 -9.04
CA ALA A 30 10.84 -2.42 -9.28
C ALA A 30 9.95 -1.95 -8.11
N THR A 31 9.05 -2.81 -7.63
CA THR A 31 8.17 -2.47 -6.51
C THR A 31 8.94 -2.32 -5.20
N GLY A 32 9.99 -3.12 -4.99
CA GLY A 32 10.89 -2.95 -3.85
C GLY A 32 11.63 -1.60 -3.89
N ALA A 33 12.09 -1.16 -5.06
CA ALA A 33 12.72 0.16 -5.24
C ALA A 33 11.72 1.30 -4.98
N ILE A 34 10.48 1.18 -5.44
CA ILE A 34 9.41 2.14 -5.18
C ILE A 34 9.13 2.23 -3.67
N ALA A 35 8.96 1.10 -3.01
CA ALA A 35 8.67 1.06 -1.58
C ALA A 35 9.81 1.64 -0.71
N ALA A 36 11.03 1.75 -1.26
CA ALA A 36 12.17 2.37 -0.60
C ALA A 36 12.32 3.87 -0.90
N SER A 37 11.49 4.44 -1.77
CA SER A 37 11.61 5.82 -2.25
C SER A 37 10.39 6.68 -1.90
N ALA A 38 10.56 7.66 -1.02
CA ALA A 38 9.52 8.63 -0.71
C ALA A 38 9.07 9.43 -1.95
N THR A 39 9.99 9.71 -2.87
CA THR A 39 9.69 10.39 -4.15
C THR A 39 8.76 9.54 -5.02
N ALA A 40 9.07 8.24 -5.18
CA ALA A 40 8.25 7.34 -5.96
C ALA A 40 6.85 7.16 -5.34
N LEU A 41 6.80 6.95 -4.03
CA LEU A 41 5.53 6.79 -3.30
C LEU A 41 4.64 8.04 -3.45
N ALA A 42 5.21 9.25 -3.32
CA ALA A 42 4.47 10.49 -3.49
C ALA A 42 3.93 10.66 -4.93
N LYS A 43 4.71 10.28 -5.94
CA LYS A 43 4.25 10.33 -7.35
C LYS A 43 3.15 9.33 -7.64
N ILE A 44 3.26 8.12 -7.11
CA ILE A 44 2.21 7.10 -7.25
C ILE A 44 0.92 7.57 -6.57
N ALA A 45 1.00 8.10 -5.36
CA ALA A 45 -0.16 8.60 -4.64
C ALA A 45 -0.92 9.70 -5.38
N GLY A 46 -0.23 10.52 -6.16
CA GLY A 46 -0.81 11.57 -7.00
C GLY A 46 -1.29 11.11 -8.38
N SER A 47 -1.21 9.82 -8.72
CA SER A 47 -1.54 9.30 -10.05
C SER A 47 -2.59 8.20 -10.00
N THR A 48 -3.80 8.48 -10.48
CA THR A 48 -4.87 7.49 -10.62
C THR A 48 -4.42 6.31 -11.51
N THR A 49 -3.73 6.58 -12.61
CA THR A 49 -3.18 5.56 -13.51
C THR A 49 -2.26 4.58 -12.77
N ALA A 50 -1.38 5.11 -11.92
CA ALA A 50 -0.46 4.29 -11.14
C ALA A 50 -1.19 3.47 -10.06
N LEU A 51 -2.15 4.09 -9.37
CA LEU A 51 -2.96 3.43 -8.36
C LEU A 51 -3.77 2.28 -8.96
N ASP A 52 -4.43 2.51 -10.08
CA ASP A 52 -5.23 1.48 -10.77
C ASP A 52 -4.36 0.31 -11.24
N ALA A 53 -3.14 0.58 -11.73
CA ALA A 53 -2.22 -0.46 -12.13
C ALA A 53 -1.76 -1.34 -10.95
N LEU A 54 -1.47 -0.73 -9.80
CA LEU A 54 -1.15 -1.48 -8.57
C LEU A 54 -2.38 -2.22 -8.06
N TYR A 55 -3.54 -1.58 -8.04
CA TYR A 55 -4.78 -2.18 -7.58
C TYR A 55 -5.19 -3.40 -8.42
N ALA A 56 -4.97 -3.35 -9.73
CA ALA A 56 -5.22 -4.49 -10.63
C ALA A 56 -4.38 -5.74 -10.29
N LYS A 57 -3.27 -5.58 -9.59
CA LYS A 57 -2.35 -6.65 -9.17
C LYS A 57 -2.29 -6.84 -7.64
N LYS A 58 -3.26 -6.27 -6.93
CA LYS A 58 -3.31 -6.35 -5.47
C LYS A 58 -3.45 -7.79 -4.97
N SER A 59 -3.03 -7.97 -3.73
CA SER A 59 -3.43 -9.08 -2.87
C SER A 59 -4.42 -8.59 -1.82
N ARG A 60 -5.24 -9.47 -1.32
CA ARG A 60 -6.20 -9.17 -0.26
C ARG A 60 -5.97 -10.06 0.95
N LEU A 61 -5.87 -9.47 2.12
CA LEU A 61 -5.91 -10.17 3.40
C LEU A 61 -7.34 -10.14 3.91
N THR A 62 -7.94 -11.31 4.07
CA THR A 62 -9.30 -11.52 4.57
C THR A 62 -9.28 -12.51 5.72
N GLY A 63 -10.36 -12.54 6.48
CA GLY A 63 -10.56 -13.46 7.59
C GLY A 63 -10.27 -12.79 8.93
N ALA A 64 -11.07 -13.17 9.92
CA ALA A 64 -10.98 -12.62 11.26
C ALA A 64 -9.58 -12.78 11.85
N SER A 65 -8.99 -11.67 12.26
CA SER A 65 -7.64 -11.62 12.83
C SER A 65 -6.51 -12.18 11.96
N ALA A 66 -6.74 -12.40 10.67
CA ALA A 66 -5.71 -12.83 9.74
C ALA A 66 -4.56 -11.82 9.71
N SER A 67 -3.33 -12.31 9.66
CA SER A 67 -2.15 -11.45 9.68
C SER A 67 -1.09 -11.90 8.70
N LYS A 68 -0.21 -10.97 8.33
CA LYS A 68 0.89 -11.25 7.42
C LYS A 68 2.08 -10.35 7.70
N SER A 69 3.27 -10.94 7.70
CA SER A 69 4.54 -10.22 7.74
C SER A 69 5.14 -10.14 6.34
N GLY A 70 5.87 -9.08 6.05
CA GLY A 70 6.52 -8.83 4.77
C GLY A 70 6.72 -7.34 4.54
N LYS A 71 6.88 -6.94 3.28
CA LYS A 71 6.93 -5.54 2.88
C LYS A 71 5.76 -5.26 1.94
N PHE A 72 4.90 -4.34 2.33
CA PHE A 72 3.63 -4.10 1.64
C PHE A 72 3.40 -2.61 1.42
N ILE A 73 2.89 -2.25 0.25
CA ILE A 73 2.19 -0.96 0.06
C ILE A 73 0.72 -1.23 0.31
N ILE A 74 0.12 -0.51 1.25
CA ILE A 74 -1.30 -0.65 1.54
C ILE A 74 -2.08 0.21 0.56
N LEU A 75 -3.07 -0.39 -0.08
CA LEU A 75 -3.87 0.25 -1.13
C LEU A 75 -5.24 0.68 -0.62
N GLN A 76 -5.91 -0.19 0.13
CA GLN A 76 -7.25 0.06 0.63
C GLN A 76 -7.52 -0.82 1.85
N ILE A 77 -8.34 -0.32 2.75
CA ILE A 77 -8.80 -1.08 3.91
C ILE A 77 -10.30 -0.97 3.99
N SER A 78 -10.96 -2.07 4.28
CA SER A 78 -12.33 -2.10 4.77
C SER A 78 -12.31 -2.27 6.28
N SER A 79 -13.02 -1.41 6.97
CA SER A 79 -13.26 -1.57 8.39
C SER A 79 -14.65 -1.05 8.74
N SER A 80 -15.41 -1.85 9.47
CA SER A 80 -16.69 -1.44 10.04
C SER A 80 -16.51 -0.58 11.29
N SER A 81 -15.33 -0.66 11.91
CA SER A 81 -14.94 0.09 13.11
C SER A 81 -13.53 0.65 12.95
N ALA A 82 -13.17 1.59 13.81
CA ALA A 82 -11.82 2.16 13.81
C ALA A 82 -10.78 1.08 14.11
N PHE A 83 -9.74 0.99 13.29
CA PHE A 83 -8.62 0.12 13.57
C PHE A 83 -7.88 0.59 14.82
N SER A 84 -7.91 -0.19 15.88
CA SER A 84 -7.09 0.03 17.05
C SER A 84 -6.03 -1.07 17.15
N THR A 85 -4.96 -0.79 17.86
CA THR A 85 -3.80 -1.70 17.97
C THR A 85 -4.07 -2.95 18.80
N SER A 86 -5.17 -3.04 19.54
CA SER A 86 -5.40 -4.13 20.51
C SER A 86 -6.49 -5.12 20.12
N GLN A 87 -7.58 -4.66 19.55
CA GLN A 87 -8.75 -5.51 19.26
C GLN A 87 -9.05 -5.59 17.77
N TYR A 88 -8.70 -4.57 17.02
CA TYR A 88 -9.00 -4.41 15.61
C TYR A 88 -7.76 -4.68 14.75
N GLY A 89 -7.90 -4.62 13.46
CA GLY A 89 -6.78 -4.74 12.54
C GLY A 89 -5.81 -3.56 12.66
N TYR A 90 -4.56 -3.79 12.31
CA TYR A 90 -3.55 -2.75 12.30
C TYR A 90 -2.43 -3.07 11.32
N ALA A 91 -1.60 -2.09 11.05
CA ALA A 91 -0.31 -2.33 10.40
C ALA A 91 0.82 -1.76 11.24
N THR A 92 1.97 -2.38 11.13
CA THR A 92 3.23 -1.79 11.57
C THR A 92 3.93 -1.22 10.35
N LEU A 93 4.20 0.08 10.34
CA LEU A 93 4.87 0.75 9.24
C LEU A 93 6.37 0.47 9.24
N SER A 94 7.05 0.86 8.16
CA SER A 94 8.50 0.65 8.02
C SER A 94 9.32 1.40 9.06
N ASP A 95 8.79 2.48 9.64
CA ASP A 95 9.40 3.25 10.73
C ASP A 95 9.07 2.69 12.12
N GLY A 96 8.31 1.59 12.19
CA GLY A 96 7.87 0.96 13.43
C GLY A 96 6.60 1.55 14.03
N SER A 97 6.06 2.63 13.47
CA SER A 97 4.82 3.23 13.96
C SER A 97 3.60 2.36 13.64
N GLN A 98 2.58 2.48 14.47
CA GLN A 98 1.27 1.84 14.28
C GLN A 98 0.19 2.93 14.32
N PRO A 99 -0.10 3.57 13.18
CA PRO A 99 -1.05 4.66 13.13
C PRO A 99 -2.46 4.20 13.48
N ASP A 100 -3.24 5.11 14.04
CA ASP A 100 -4.68 4.94 14.18
C ASP A 100 -5.33 5.10 12.81
N TRP A 101 -5.86 4.05 12.29
CA TRP A 101 -6.45 3.98 10.96
C TRP A 101 -7.86 4.55 10.88
N GLY A 102 -8.58 4.55 11.99
CA GLY A 102 -9.90 5.16 12.07
C GLY A 102 -9.87 6.65 11.77
N SER A 103 -8.76 7.33 12.08
CA SER A 103 -8.55 8.75 11.79
C SER A 103 -8.13 9.02 10.34
N TYR A 104 -7.66 8.02 9.60
CA TYR A 104 -7.06 8.19 8.28
C TYR A 104 -7.92 7.69 7.13
N LEU A 105 -8.89 6.82 7.37
CA LEU A 105 -9.59 6.10 6.34
C LEU A 105 -11.10 6.17 6.54
N GLY A 106 -11.76 6.73 5.54
CA GLY A 106 -13.14 6.41 5.27
C GLY A 106 -13.26 4.94 4.81
N LYS A 107 -14.39 4.34 5.11
CA LYS A 107 -14.71 3.00 4.63
C LYS A 107 -14.60 2.96 3.10
N TYR A 108 -13.83 2.02 2.57
CA TYR A 108 -13.61 1.80 1.12
C TYR A 108 -12.85 2.89 0.37
N GLU A 109 -12.04 3.70 1.01
CA GLU A 109 -11.20 4.66 0.30
C GLU A 109 -9.81 4.10 0.00
N TYR A 110 -9.28 4.41 -1.21
CA TYR A 110 -7.86 4.22 -1.50
C TYR A 110 -7.03 5.02 -0.52
N PHE A 111 -5.95 4.43 -0.06
CA PHE A 111 -5.05 5.11 0.85
C PHE A 111 -4.32 6.24 0.11
N LYS A 112 -4.79 7.47 0.26
CA LYS A 112 -4.28 8.65 -0.45
C LYS A 112 -2.86 9.05 -0.03
N GLN A 113 -2.36 8.53 1.08
CA GLN A 113 -1.01 8.80 1.56
C GLN A 113 -0.16 7.55 1.51
N PHE A 114 0.48 7.29 0.39
CA PHE A 114 1.43 6.18 0.19
C PHE A 114 2.69 6.25 1.08
N LYS A 115 2.61 6.92 2.19
CA LYS A 115 3.60 6.82 3.26
C LYS A 115 3.57 5.46 3.96
N MET A 116 2.58 4.63 3.66
CA MET A 116 2.38 3.37 4.34
C MET A 116 2.99 2.21 3.60
N VAL A 117 4.28 2.10 3.75
CA VAL A 117 4.95 0.83 3.55
C VAL A 117 4.92 0.11 4.89
N ALA A 118 4.16 -0.95 4.96
CA ALA A 118 4.02 -1.76 6.16
C ALA A 118 4.96 -2.96 6.13
N THR A 119 5.43 -3.35 7.30
CA THR A 119 6.20 -4.59 7.55
C THR A 119 5.34 -5.69 8.12
N PHE A 120 4.18 -5.34 8.64
CA PHE A 120 3.20 -6.25 9.19
C PHE A 120 1.80 -5.68 8.97
N ILE A 121 0.85 -6.54 8.64
CA ILE A 121 -0.57 -6.21 8.53
C ILE A 121 -1.40 -7.25 9.28
N LYS A 122 -2.43 -6.80 9.96
CA LYS A 122 -3.41 -7.66 10.65
C LYS A 122 -4.81 -7.15 10.36
N ASN A 123 -5.68 -8.04 9.90
CA ASN A 123 -7.08 -7.74 9.70
C ASN A 123 -7.83 -7.64 11.04
N ASP A 124 -9.00 -7.03 10.99
CA ASP A 124 -9.92 -6.94 12.11
C ASP A 124 -10.40 -8.34 12.56
N THR A 125 -11.02 -8.38 13.71
CA THR A 125 -11.68 -9.58 14.26
C THR A 125 -12.98 -9.91 13.54
N GLU A 126 -13.53 -9.00 12.74
CA GLU A 126 -14.69 -9.24 11.90
C GLU A 126 -14.31 -9.95 10.60
N SER A 127 -15.11 -10.92 10.20
CA SER A 127 -14.76 -11.81 9.08
C SER A 127 -14.95 -11.18 7.71
N ASP A 128 -15.72 -10.10 7.62
CA ASP A 128 -16.03 -9.38 6.39
C ASP A 128 -15.11 -8.18 6.11
N ASP A 129 -14.27 -7.81 7.06
CA ASP A 129 -13.27 -6.79 6.89
C ASP A 129 -12.03 -7.33 6.13
N TRP A 130 -11.32 -6.43 5.45
CA TRP A 130 -10.20 -6.79 4.60
C TRP A 130 -9.18 -5.67 4.42
N ILE A 131 -7.96 -6.06 4.05
CA ILE A 131 -6.88 -5.16 3.67
C ILE A 131 -6.42 -5.50 2.26
N ASP A 132 -6.53 -4.56 1.33
CA ASP A 132 -5.91 -4.65 0.01
C ASP A 132 -4.50 -4.08 0.07
N TYR A 133 -3.54 -4.85 -0.37
CA TYR A 133 -2.14 -4.48 -0.32
C TYR A 133 -1.40 -4.94 -1.57
N PHE A 134 -0.28 -4.32 -1.83
CA PHE A 134 0.65 -4.71 -2.87
C PHE A 134 1.94 -5.24 -2.23
N PRO A 135 2.32 -6.51 -2.45
CA PRO A 135 3.56 -7.06 -1.91
C PRO A 135 4.77 -6.48 -2.64
N CYS A 136 5.79 -6.05 -1.88
CA CYS A 136 7.00 -5.43 -2.39
C CYS A 136 8.24 -6.22 -1.98
N GLY A 137 9.01 -6.64 -2.94
CA GLY A 137 10.31 -7.30 -2.68
C GLY A 137 10.25 -8.80 -2.56
#